data_fc582f09a6c9e19ccc4dec5f638ffeff
#
_entry.id   fc582f09a6c9e19ccc4dec5f638ffeff
#
_cell.length_a   1.000
_cell.length_b   1.000
_cell.length_c   1.000
_cell.angle_alpha   90.00
_cell.angle_beta   90.00
_cell.angle_gamma   90.00
#
_symmetry.space_group_name_H-M   'P 1'
#
loop_
_entity.id
_entity.type
_entity.pdbx_description
1 polymer ?
#
loop_
_entity_poly.entity_id
_entity_poly.type
_entity_poly.pdbx_seq_one_letter_code
_entity_poly.pdbx_strand_id
1 'polypeptide(L)'
;MSRQSEIIARLRALGDDKGATTSREVREVTETSWQSYSRAAPERDYVALLSYLPLNSAWHLPWLVLYSTRIRRQLRTSSGLIGYSLRARAAAKQFWTLSAWEDEAALQAFVAAPPHLAVMKALASHMGATRFVRWNVKGSELPLRWDDALRRG
;
A
#
# COMPACT_ATOMS: atom_id res chain seq x y z
N MET A 1 -21.71 -2.34 -20.43
CA MET A 1 -20.52 -2.78 -19.66
C MET A 1 -20.57 -2.11 -18.28
N SER A 2 -20.55 -2.89 -17.23
CA SER A 2 -20.68 -2.34 -15.89
C SER A 2 -19.39 -1.64 -15.46
N ARG A 3 -19.50 -0.60 -14.60
CA ARG A 3 -18.34 0.07 -13.97
C ARG A 3 -17.36 -0.90 -13.30
N GLN A 4 -17.84 -2.07 -12.90
CA GLN A 4 -17.01 -3.14 -12.33
C GLN A 4 -16.02 -3.73 -13.33
N SER A 5 -16.43 -3.90 -14.59
CA SER A 5 -15.56 -4.44 -15.65
C SER A 5 -14.42 -3.47 -15.99
N GLU A 6 -14.69 -2.18 -15.92
CA GLU A 6 -13.70 -1.14 -16.19
C GLU A 6 -12.66 -1.00 -15.08
N ILE A 7 -13.08 -1.18 -13.83
CA ILE A 7 -12.20 -1.17 -12.66
C ILE A 7 -11.27 -2.39 -12.69
N ILE A 8 -11.81 -3.57 -13.00
CA ILE A 8 -11.01 -4.79 -13.15
C ILE A 8 -10.04 -4.68 -14.34
N ALA A 9 -10.45 -4.07 -15.45
CA ALA A 9 -9.60 -3.82 -16.61
C ALA A 9 -8.47 -2.84 -16.28
N ARG A 10 -8.72 -1.79 -15.49
CA ARG A 10 -7.68 -0.86 -15.04
C ARG A 10 -6.69 -1.49 -14.05
N LEU A 11 -7.14 -2.38 -13.18
CA LEU A 11 -6.26 -3.16 -12.31
C LEU A 11 -5.38 -4.12 -13.11
N ARG A 12 -5.89 -4.68 -14.22
CA ARG A 12 -5.11 -5.50 -15.16
C ARG A 12 -4.10 -4.68 -15.98
N ALA A 13 -4.47 -3.48 -16.40
CA ALA A 13 -3.60 -2.59 -17.19
C ALA A 13 -2.40 -2.03 -16.40
N LEU A 14 -2.43 -2.08 -15.05
CA LEU A 14 -1.30 -1.69 -14.19
C LEU A 14 -0.28 -2.83 -14.02
N GLY A 15 -0.55 -4.02 -14.58
CA GLY A 15 0.27 -5.23 -14.40
C GLY A 15 1.15 -5.64 -15.58
N ASP A 16 1.10 -4.94 -16.73
CA ASP A 16 1.90 -5.30 -17.89
C ASP A 16 3.22 -4.52 -17.97
N ASP A 17 4.22 -4.90 -17.16
CA ASP A 17 5.62 -4.81 -17.58
C ASP A 17 6.53 -5.82 -16.87
N LYS A 18 6.93 -6.83 -17.65
CA LYS A 18 8.14 -7.67 -17.65
C LYS A 18 8.50 -8.58 -16.47
N GLY A 19 8.52 -9.88 -16.81
CA GLY A 19 9.38 -10.89 -16.19
C GLY A 19 8.73 -12.26 -16.04
N ALA A 20 8.86 -13.10 -17.05
CA ALA A 20 8.45 -14.49 -16.99
C ALA A 20 9.21 -15.25 -15.91
N THR A 21 8.53 -15.72 -14.87
CA THR A 21 8.94 -16.93 -14.13
C THR A 21 7.75 -17.48 -13.34
N THR A 22 7.45 -18.77 -13.57
CA THR A 22 6.55 -19.69 -12.89
C THR A 22 5.05 -19.37 -12.92
N SER A 23 4.39 -19.99 -13.85
CA SER A 23 3.13 -19.61 -14.49
C SER A 23 1.82 -19.79 -13.70
N ARG A 24 1.77 -20.07 -12.43
CA ARG A 24 0.50 -20.26 -11.69
C ARG A 24 0.35 -19.42 -10.42
N GLU A 25 1.41 -19.16 -9.68
CA GLU A 25 1.35 -18.32 -8.48
C GLU A 25 1.48 -16.83 -8.77
N VAL A 26 2.15 -16.47 -9.87
CA VAL A 26 2.44 -15.08 -10.25
C VAL A 26 1.21 -14.31 -10.76
N ARG A 27 0.14 -15.00 -11.17
CA ARG A 27 -1.08 -14.32 -11.68
C ARG A 27 -1.97 -13.72 -10.60
N GLU A 28 -1.71 -13.97 -9.33
CA GLU A 28 -2.56 -13.52 -8.23
C GLU A 28 -2.05 -12.28 -7.50
N VAL A 29 -0.80 -11.89 -7.71
CA VAL A 29 -0.20 -10.76 -7.00
C VAL A 29 -0.01 -9.57 -7.94
N THR A 30 -0.58 -8.44 -7.54
CA THR A 30 -0.38 -7.14 -8.20
C THR A 30 0.41 -6.24 -7.28
N GLU A 31 1.49 -5.65 -7.77
CA GLU A 31 2.31 -4.67 -7.05
C GLU A 31 2.41 -3.39 -7.86
N THR A 32 2.34 -2.24 -7.18
CA THR A 32 2.73 -0.98 -7.80
C THR A 32 4.24 -0.79 -7.67
N SER A 33 4.85 -0.09 -8.61
CA SER A 33 6.21 0.40 -8.44
C SER A 33 6.28 1.36 -7.24
N TRP A 34 7.47 1.49 -6.65
CA TRP A 34 7.70 2.49 -5.60
C TRP A 34 7.45 3.90 -6.13
N GLN A 35 6.57 4.63 -5.45
CA GLN A 35 6.26 6.03 -5.75
C GLN A 35 7.08 6.90 -4.81
N SER A 36 8.09 7.60 -5.33
CA SER A 36 8.93 8.51 -4.57
C SER A 36 8.36 9.93 -4.56
N TYR A 37 8.33 10.55 -3.39
CA TYR A 37 7.87 11.93 -3.19
C TYR A 37 8.95 12.87 -2.67
N SER A 38 9.94 12.34 -1.97
CA SER A 38 11.06 13.11 -1.44
C SER A 38 12.35 12.32 -1.58
N ARG A 39 13.45 13.04 -1.76
CA ARG A 39 14.78 12.44 -1.76
C ARG A 39 15.20 12.13 -0.32
N ALA A 40 15.62 10.90 -0.07
CA ALA A 40 16.14 10.50 1.23
C ALA A 40 17.64 10.82 1.34
N ALA A 41 18.05 11.37 2.47
CA ALA A 41 19.48 11.51 2.80
C ALA A 41 20.04 10.14 3.21
N PRO A 42 21.16 9.66 2.62
CA PRO A 42 21.63 8.28 2.82
C PRO A 42 21.89 7.91 4.27
N GLU A 43 22.41 8.83 5.05
CA GLU A 43 22.81 8.59 6.44
C GLU A 43 21.71 8.85 7.48
N ARG A 44 20.59 9.43 7.05
CA ARG A 44 19.46 9.73 7.93
C ARG A 44 18.59 8.51 8.15
N ASP A 45 18.00 8.40 9.35
CA ASP A 45 16.98 7.41 9.67
C ASP A 45 15.60 7.87 9.26
N TYR A 46 14.82 6.94 8.74
CA TYR A 46 13.42 7.10 8.35
C TYR A 46 12.58 6.02 9.00
N VAL A 47 11.27 6.25 9.06
CA VAL A 47 10.31 5.27 9.60
C VAL A 47 9.66 4.53 8.44
N ALA A 48 9.81 3.22 8.42
CA ALA A 48 9.13 2.33 7.50
C ALA A 48 7.90 1.69 8.15
N LEU A 49 6.84 1.52 7.37
CA LEU A 49 5.60 0.87 7.80
C LEU A 49 5.14 -0.13 6.75
N LEU A 50 4.95 -1.36 7.18
CA LEU A 50 4.21 -2.40 6.45
C LEU A 50 2.83 -2.57 7.10
N SER A 51 1.78 -2.43 6.31
CA SER A 51 0.40 -2.71 6.76
C SER A 51 -0.15 -3.90 6.00
N TYR A 52 -0.73 -4.85 6.72
CA TYR A 52 -1.48 -5.96 6.15
C TYR A 52 -2.97 -5.76 6.43
N LEU A 53 -3.77 -5.76 5.38
CA LEU A 53 -5.18 -5.36 5.39
C LEU A 53 -6.04 -6.44 4.68
N PRO A 54 -6.42 -7.52 5.38
CA PRO A 54 -7.29 -8.53 4.81
C PRO A 54 -8.76 -8.10 4.83
N LEU A 55 -9.49 -8.31 3.73
CA LEU A 55 -10.94 -8.11 3.69
C LEU A 55 -11.70 -9.39 4.08
N ASN A 56 -12.81 -9.24 4.79
CA ASN A 56 -13.69 -10.35 5.13
C ASN A 56 -14.46 -10.88 3.93
N SER A 57 -14.81 -10.00 2.97
CA SER A 57 -15.63 -10.35 1.83
C SER A 57 -15.19 -9.63 0.55
N ALA A 58 -15.27 -10.33 -0.58
CA ALA A 58 -15.00 -9.76 -1.90
C ALA A 58 -15.98 -8.65 -2.31
N TRP A 59 -17.16 -8.58 -1.71
CA TRP A 59 -18.14 -7.51 -1.95
C TRP A 59 -17.62 -6.11 -1.59
N HIS A 60 -16.62 -6.03 -0.70
CA HIS A 60 -16.01 -4.77 -0.29
C HIS A 60 -14.83 -4.32 -1.18
N LEU A 61 -14.44 -5.12 -2.18
CA LEU A 61 -13.36 -4.77 -3.12
C LEU A 61 -13.60 -3.45 -3.86
N PRO A 62 -14.80 -3.17 -4.41
CA PRO A 62 -15.03 -1.88 -5.07
C PRO A 62 -14.86 -0.68 -4.13
N TRP A 63 -15.26 -0.82 -2.88
CA TRP A 63 -15.10 0.21 -1.86
C TRP A 63 -13.62 0.41 -1.48
N LEU A 64 -12.87 -0.69 -1.36
CA LEU A 64 -11.43 -0.62 -1.10
C LEU A 64 -10.70 0.12 -2.22
N VAL A 65 -11.05 -0.15 -3.49
CA VAL A 65 -10.46 0.55 -4.64
C VAL A 65 -10.78 2.04 -4.60
N LEU A 66 -12.05 2.40 -4.34
CA LEU A 66 -12.45 3.79 -4.21
C LEU A 66 -11.71 4.51 -3.08
N TYR A 67 -11.63 3.89 -1.91
CA TYR A 67 -10.93 4.44 -0.75
C TYR A 67 -9.42 4.54 -0.98
N SER A 68 -8.82 3.55 -1.64
CA SER A 68 -7.41 3.60 -2.03
C SER A 68 -7.10 4.81 -2.90
N THR A 69 -7.99 5.16 -3.82
CA THR A 69 -7.84 6.36 -4.65
C THR A 69 -7.83 7.64 -3.80
N ARG A 70 -8.71 7.73 -2.81
CA ARG A 70 -8.76 8.87 -1.89
C ARG A 70 -7.50 8.96 -1.02
N ILE A 71 -7.05 7.85 -0.50
CA ILE A 71 -5.82 7.77 0.31
C ILE A 71 -4.58 8.12 -0.53
N ARG A 72 -4.48 7.63 -1.75
CA ARG A 72 -3.38 7.99 -2.67
C ARG A 72 -3.35 9.48 -2.97
N ARG A 73 -4.50 10.13 -3.07
CA ARG A 73 -4.58 11.58 -3.23
C ARG A 73 -4.09 12.31 -1.97
N GLN A 74 -4.46 11.83 -0.78
CA GLN A 74 -3.96 12.35 0.49
C GLN A 74 -2.44 12.17 0.61
N LEU A 75 -1.91 11.01 0.24
CA LEU A 75 -0.47 10.72 0.26
C LEU A 75 0.33 11.75 -0.56
N ARG A 76 -0.17 12.15 -1.73
CA ARG A 76 0.50 13.16 -2.57
C ARG A 76 0.72 14.50 -1.90
N THR A 77 -0.12 14.84 -0.95
CA THR A 77 -0.08 16.12 -0.22
C THR A 77 0.41 15.97 1.21
N SER A 78 0.75 14.75 1.64
CA SER A 78 1.20 14.50 3.01
C SER A 78 2.65 14.94 3.21
N SER A 79 2.85 15.80 4.20
CA SER A 79 4.18 16.22 4.60
C SER A 79 4.98 15.07 5.22
N GLY A 80 6.24 14.95 4.83
CA GLY A 80 7.15 13.93 5.38
C GLY A 80 7.02 12.53 4.77
N LEU A 81 6.17 12.33 3.77
CA LEU A 81 6.17 11.10 2.99
C LEU A 81 7.40 11.02 2.09
N ILE A 82 8.18 9.94 2.21
CA ILE A 82 9.32 9.66 1.34
C ILE A 82 8.88 8.88 0.11
N GLY A 83 8.08 7.85 0.31
CA GLY A 83 7.53 7.07 -0.77
C GLY A 83 6.64 5.93 -0.28
N TYR A 84 5.94 5.28 -1.21
CA TYR A 84 5.10 4.12 -0.92
C TYR A 84 4.95 3.17 -2.12
N SER A 85 4.52 1.97 -1.82
CA SER A 85 4.09 0.96 -2.78
C SER A 85 2.90 0.19 -2.22
N LEU A 86 2.07 -0.34 -3.11
CA LEU A 86 0.88 -1.14 -2.76
C LEU A 86 1.02 -2.54 -3.34
N ARG A 87 0.51 -3.52 -2.63
CA ARG A 87 0.47 -4.92 -3.07
C ARG A 87 -0.90 -5.51 -2.80
N ALA A 88 -1.42 -6.29 -3.73
CA ALA A 88 -2.71 -6.94 -3.61
C ALA A 88 -2.67 -8.39 -4.11
N ARG A 89 -3.34 -9.26 -3.38
CA ARG A 89 -3.80 -10.58 -3.84
C ARG A 89 -5.32 -10.57 -3.79
N ALA A 90 -5.93 -10.04 -4.84
CA ALA A 90 -7.37 -9.76 -4.86
C ALA A 90 -8.23 -11.01 -4.67
N ALA A 91 -7.86 -12.14 -5.30
CA ALA A 91 -8.55 -13.41 -5.15
C ALA A 91 -8.53 -13.94 -3.71
N ALA A 92 -7.45 -13.66 -2.97
CA ALA A 92 -7.32 -13.99 -1.55
C ALA A 92 -7.84 -12.89 -0.61
N LYS A 93 -8.32 -11.78 -1.13
CA LYS A 93 -8.80 -10.61 -0.37
C LYS A 93 -7.73 -10.03 0.56
N GLN A 94 -6.46 -10.07 0.13
CA GLN A 94 -5.31 -9.64 0.91
C GLN A 94 -4.67 -8.42 0.27
N PHE A 95 -4.40 -7.41 1.09
CA PHE A 95 -3.83 -6.13 0.65
C PHE A 95 -2.72 -5.72 1.61
N TRP A 96 -1.70 -5.09 1.06
CA TRP A 96 -0.57 -4.56 1.82
C TRP A 96 -0.23 -3.16 1.34
N THR A 97 0.18 -2.33 2.27
CA THR A 97 0.83 -1.05 1.97
C THR A 97 2.23 -1.04 2.55
N LEU A 98 3.17 -0.51 1.81
CA LEU A 98 4.55 -0.33 2.23
C LEU A 98 4.90 1.14 2.05
N SER A 99 5.31 1.82 3.12
CA SER A 99 5.59 3.26 3.09
C SER A 99 6.81 3.62 3.93
N ALA A 100 7.46 4.72 3.56
CA ALA A 100 8.55 5.31 4.32
C ALA A 100 8.25 6.78 4.59
N TRP A 101 8.53 7.22 5.81
CA TRP A 101 8.19 8.53 6.36
C TRP A 101 9.42 9.18 6.98
N GLU A 102 9.45 10.50 6.93
CA GLU A 102 10.55 11.29 7.50
C GLU A 102 10.76 11.00 8.99
N ASP A 103 9.67 10.88 9.73
CA ASP A 103 9.65 10.56 11.16
C ASP A 103 8.29 9.99 11.59
N GLU A 104 8.18 9.60 12.84
CA GLU A 104 6.95 9.08 13.43
C GLU A 104 5.85 10.14 13.47
N ALA A 105 6.19 11.42 13.67
CA ALA A 105 5.21 12.51 13.71
C ALA A 105 4.51 12.70 12.36
N ALA A 106 5.25 12.61 11.25
CA ALA A 106 4.70 12.68 9.90
C ALA A 106 3.74 11.52 9.63
N LEU A 107 4.11 10.31 10.02
CA LEU A 107 3.25 9.13 9.89
C LEU A 107 1.96 9.28 10.72
N GLN A 108 2.06 9.70 11.96
CA GLN A 108 0.89 9.90 12.83
C GLN A 108 -0.04 11.00 12.31
N ALA A 109 0.51 12.09 11.79
CA ALA A 109 -0.27 13.16 11.19
C ALA A 109 -1.09 12.65 9.99
N PHE A 110 -0.50 11.82 9.13
CA PHE A 110 -1.21 11.20 8.02
C PHE A 110 -2.32 10.25 8.49
N VAL A 111 -2.03 9.39 9.46
CA VAL A 111 -2.99 8.40 10.00
C VAL A 111 -4.19 9.10 10.63
N ALA A 112 -3.98 10.18 11.35
CA ALA A 112 -5.02 10.93 12.06
C ALA A 112 -5.82 11.88 11.14
N ALA A 113 -5.30 12.23 9.97
CA ALA A 113 -5.95 13.17 9.06
C ALA A 113 -7.03 12.49 8.21
N PRO A 114 -8.11 13.22 7.84
CA PRO A 114 -9.02 12.75 6.80
C PRO A 114 -8.33 12.84 5.40
N PRO A 115 -8.65 11.97 4.45
CA PRO A 115 -9.65 10.91 4.53
C PRO A 115 -9.18 9.60 5.19
N HIS A 116 -7.88 9.41 5.49
CA HIS A 116 -7.37 8.14 6.02
C HIS A 116 -8.14 7.66 7.27
N LEU A 117 -8.31 8.53 8.27
CA LEU A 117 -9.03 8.17 9.49
C LEU A 117 -10.48 7.75 9.21
N ALA A 118 -11.18 8.48 8.34
CA ALA A 118 -12.55 8.15 7.96
C ALA A 118 -12.65 6.82 7.21
N VAL A 119 -11.70 6.55 6.31
CA VAL A 119 -11.61 5.29 5.56
C VAL A 119 -11.36 4.12 6.50
N MET A 120 -10.43 4.25 7.43
CA MET A 120 -10.13 3.20 8.41
C MET A 120 -11.33 2.86 9.29
N LYS A 121 -12.08 3.88 9.73
CA LYS A 121 -13.33 3.66 10.47
C LYS A 121 -14.39 2.96 9.62
N ALA A 122 -14.55 3.36 8.35
CA ALA A 122 -15.53 2.77 7.44
C ALA A 122 -15.21 1.29 7.12
N LEU A 123 -13.94 0.94 7.00
CA LEU A 123 -13.50 -0.41 6.65
C LEU A 123 -13.31 -1.33 7.85
N ALA A 124 -13.21 -0.82 9.08
CA ALA A 124 -12.84 -1.61 10.26
C ALA A 124 -13.73 -2.85 10.46
N SER A 125 -15.03 -2.72 10.27
CA SER A 125 -16.00 -3.84 10.40
C SER A 125 -15.93 -4.85 9.24
N HIS A 126 -15.26 -4.52 8.15
CA HIS A 126 -15.14 -5.32 6.94
C HIS A 126 -13.75 -5.95 6.76
N MET A 127 -12.86 -5.72 7.71
CA MET A 127 -11.51 -6.27 7.71
C MET A 127 -11.37 -7.41 8.71
N GLY A 128 -10.53 -8.39 8.36
CA GLY A 128 -10.04 -9.40 9.27
C GLY A 128 -8.93 -8.85 10.19
N ALA A 129 -8.10 -9.73 10.73
CA ALA A 129 -6.99 -9.34 11.58
C ALA A 129 -5.93 -8.55 10.81
N THR A 130 -5.88 -7.25 11.02
CA THR A 130 -4.87 -6.36 10.44
C THR A 130 -3.55 -6.48 11.20
N ARG A 131 -2.43 -6.28 10.49
CA ARG A 131 -1.09 -6.22 11.08
C ARG A 131 -0.37 -4.98 10.63
N PHE A 132 0.38 -4.39 11.54
CA PHE A 132 1.22 -3.22 11.28
C PHE A 132 2.61 -3.47 11.84
N VAL A 133 3.62 -3.37 10.98
CA VAL A 133 5.03 -3.55 11.36
C VAL A 133 5.78 -2.27 11.05
N ARG A 134 6.46 -1.71 12.04
CA ARG A 134 7.28 -0.50 11.93
C ARG A 134 8.73 -0.83 12.22
N TRP A 135 9.61 -0.19 11.48
CA TRP A 135 11.05 -0.27 11.73
C TRP A 135 11.76 0.98 11.24
N ASN A 136 12.94 1.20 11.74
CA ASN A 136 13.81 2.26 11.24
C ASN A 136 14.64 1.75 10.07
N VAL A 137 14.86 2.62 9.09
CA VAL A 137 15.61 2.33 7.88
C VAL A 137 16.48 3.52 7.52
N LYS A 138 17.70 3.27 7.05
CA LYS A 138 18.58 4.33 6.53
C LYS A 138 18.09 4.80 5.15
N GLY A 139 18.34 6.05 4.83
CA GLY A 139 18.00 6.60 3.50
C GLY A 139 18.68 5.85 2.36
N SER A 140 19.87 5.30 2.59
CA SER A 140 20.60 4.46 1.62
C SER A 140 19.91 3.14 1.31
N GLU A 141 19.01 2.67 2.17
CA GLU A 141 18.24 1.42 2.00
C GLU A 141 16.90 1.65 1.28
N LEU A 142 16.59 2.89 0.92
CA LEU A 142 15.38 3.25 0.14
C LEU A 142 15.68 3.19 -1.37
N PRO A 143 14.71 2.80 -2.20
CA PRO A 143 13.33 2.42 -1.90
C PRO A 143 13.21 1.09 -1.14
N LEU A 144 12.15 0.95 -0.35
CA LEU A 144 11.85 -0.30 0.35
C LEU A 144 11.50 -1.41 -0.64
N ARG A 145 11.91 -2.63 -0.30
CA ARG A 145 11.63 -3.83 -1.11
C ARG A 145 10.59 -4.72 -0.43
N TRP A 146 9.68 -5.26 -1.21
CA TRP A 146 8.63 -6.15 -0.70
C TRP A 146 9.19 -7.40 -0.03
N ASP A 147 10.20 -8.02 -0.62
CA ASP A 147 10.80 -9.24 -0.06
C ASP A 147 11.37 -9.01 1.34
N ASP A 148 12.01 -7.86 1.56
CA ASP A 148 12.57 -7.49 2.86
C ASP A 148 11.46 -7.15 3.87
N ALA A 149 10.45 -6.41 3.43
CA ALA A 149 9.34 -6.02 4.27
C ALA A 149 8.50 -7.23 4.73
N LEU A 150 8.19 -8.15 3.82
CA LEU A 150 7.38 -9.33 4.13
C LEU A 150 8.06 -10.31 5.08
N ARG A 151 9.40 -10.33 5.13
CA ARG A 151 10.14 -11.12 6.13
C ARG A 151 10.02 -10.57 7.55
N ARG A 152 9.57 -9.33 7.71
CA ARG A 152 9.43 -8.66 9.02
C ARG A 152 8.03 -8.82 9.61
N GLY A 153 7.01 -9.15 8.78
CA GLY A 153 5.60 -9.17 9.15
C GLY A 153 4.91 -10.53 9.23
#